data_df882a40d9824eaee0941b1b8dc0aa3a
#
_entry.id   df882a40d9824eaee0941b1b8dc0aa3a
#
_cell.length_a   1.000
_cell.length_b   1.000
_cell.length_c   1.000
_cell.angle_alpha   90.00
_cell.angle_beta   90.00
_cell.angle_gamma   90.00
#
_symmetry.space_group_name_H-M   'P 1'
#
loop_
_entity.id
_entity.type
_entity.pdbx_description
1 polymer ?
#
loop_
_entity_poly.entity_id
_entity_poly.type
_entity_poly.pdbx_seq_one_letter_code
_entity_poly.pdbx_strand_id
1 'polypeptide(L)'
;RSEQIIGTMWDEIPRNDIFIATKVGWDMGPHNHWYHPEHMRVNMERSLKNLKTDCVDLMYLHHCNFGKQEQYFDDAVETIRRFQAEGKTRFIGLSDWSSDKVMNFIERVDPDVIQPYRNVMDDTYASTGLKDYVEANNLGICFFSPIKHGLLTGKYTEPATFETGDFRKTVKDFADQKLIDKMKTNKSKLEERFANHPQPVMHGLVDALLTDAPTGCVLLGQRNVEQVEAAAQLGEALSNEDGDWVNGLYKG
;
A
#
# COMPACT_ATOMS: atom_id res chain seq x y z
N ARG A 1 8.57 -15.19 3.25
CA ARG A 1 9.01 -15.09 4.65
C ARG A 1 7.96 -14.40 5.54
N SER A 2 7.38 -13.25 5.14
CA SER A 2 6.38 -12.54 5.96
C SER A 2 5.16 -13.42 6.26
N GLU A 3 4.57 -14.05 5.26
CA GLU A 3 3.45 -14.99 5.43
C GLU A 3 3.79 -16.13 6.39
N GLN A 4 5.00 -16.68 6.31
CA GLN A 4 5.45 -17.75 7.21
C GLN A 4 5.54 -17.28 8.67
N ILE A 5 5.98 -16.05 8.92
CA ILE A 5 6.03 -15.46 10.26
C ILE A 5 4.60 -15.28 10.79
N ILE A 6 3.71 -14.69 9.98
CA ILE A 6 2.30 -14.52 10.35
C ILE A 6 1.67 -15.88 10.69
N GLY A 7 1.92 -16.91 9.86
CA GLY A 7 1.40 -18.27 10.08
C GLY A 7 1.91 -18.98 11.35
N THR A 8 2.87 -18.38 12.08
CA THR A 8 3.28 -18.92 13.41
C THR A 8 2.56 -18.25 14.58
N MET A 9 1.71 -17.26 14.33
CA MET A 9 1.10 -16.44 15.38
C MET A 9 -0.27 -16.96 15.90
N TRP A 10 -0.85 -17.97 15.24
CA TRP A 10 -2.23 -18.40 15.55
C TRP A 10 -2.41 -19.05 16.90
N ASP A 11 -1.33 -19.49 17.55
CA ASP A 11 -1.38 -19.98 18.94
C ASP A 11 -1.47 -18.82 19.96
N GLU A 12 -1.03 -17.61 19.56
CA GLU A 12 -1.03 -16.41 20.41
C GLU A 12 -2.22 -15.50 20.09
N ILE A 13 -2.57 -15.38 18.81
CA ILE A 13 -3.65 -14.50 18.33
C ILE A 13 -4.59 -15.31 17.44
N PRO A 14 -5.89 -15.39 17.77
CA PRO A 14 -6.85 -16.11 16.94
C PRO A 14 -6.85 -15.59 15.49
N ARG A 15 -6.85 -16.51 14.52
CA ARG A 15 -6.83 -16.14 13.08
C ARG A 15 -7.95 -15.16 12.69
N ASN A 16 -9.10 -15.27 13.30
CA ASN A 16 -10.28 -14.45 12.99
C ASN A 16 -10.19 -13.01 13.55
N ASP A 17 -9.23 -12.74 14.42
CA ASP A 17 -9.03 -11.40 14.99
C ASP A 17 -8.13 -10.54 14.11
N ILE A 18 -7.54 -11.12 13.05
CA ILE A 18 -6.64 -10.43 12.12
C ILE A 18 -7.19 -10.49 10.70
N PHE A 19 -7.29 -9.31 10.06
CA PHE A 19 -7.57 -9.20 8.63
C PHE A 19 -6.29 -9.41 7.82
N ILE A 20 -6.21 -10.51 7.07
CA ILE A 20 -5.03 -10.86 6.27
C ILE A 20 -5.25 -10.52 4.81
N ALA A 21 -4.35 -9.69 4.29
CA ALA A 21 -4.25 -9.41 2.87
C ALA A 21 -2.93 -9.93 2.30
N THR A 22 -2.98 -10.55 1.13
CA THR A 22 -1.81 -10.94 0.34
C THR A 22 -2.02 -10.68 -1.15
N LYS A 23 -1.06 -11.01 -1.99
CA LYS A 23 -1.06 -10.63 -3.41
C LYS A 23 -0.62 -11.79 -4.30
N VAL A 24 -1.19 -11.85 -5.51
CA VAL A 24 -0.68 -12.66 -6.63
C VAL A 24 -0.24 -11.75 -7.77
N GLY A 25 0.69 -12.23 -8.61
CA GLY A 25 1.13 -11.49 -9.77
C GLY A 25 2.46 -10.74 -9.60
N TRP A 26 3.42 -11.31 -8.85
CA TRP A 26 4.76 -10.73 -8.71
C TRP A 26 5.85 -11.55 -9.37
N ASP A 27 5.93 -12.84 -9.09
CA ASP A 27 6.88 -13.74 -9.75
C ASP A 27 6.22 -14.49 -10.90
N MET A 28 7.00 -14.84 -11.93
CA MET A 28 6.52 -15.56 -13.11
C MET A 28 6.61 -17.07 -12.94
N GLY A 29 7.40 -17.58 -12.00
CA GLY A 29 7.70 -18.99 -11.89
C GLY A 29 8.26 -19.55 -13.20
N PRO A 30 7.78 -20.73 -13.63
CA PRO A 30 8.19 -21.34 -14.90
C PRO A 30 7.42 -20.80 -16.13
N HIS A 31 6.53 -19.83 -15.96
CA HIS A 31 5.65 -19.30 -17.01
C HIS A 31 6.17 -18.00 -17.61
N ASN A 32 5.58 -17.58 -18.72
CA ASN A 32 5.97 -16.36 -19.43
C ASN A 32 5.39 -15.08 -18.82
N HIS A 33 4.49 -15.24 -17.83
CA HIS A 33 3.84 -14.10 -17.19
C HIS A 33 3.35 -14.46 -15.78
N TRP A 34 3.41 -13.51 -14.87
CA TRP A 34 2.97 -13.65 -13.47
C TRP A 34 1.47 -13.88 -13.29
N TYR A 35 0.64 -13.50 -14.27
CA TYR A 35 -0.81 -13.77 -14.29
C TYR A 35 -1.19 -15.03 -15.09
N HIS A 36 -0.25 -15.94 -15.35
CA HIS A 36 -0.60 -17.25 -15.87
C HIS A 36 -1.45 -18.03 -14.86
N PRO A 37 -2.66 -18.53 -15.20
CA PRO A 37 -3.62 -19.10 -14.24
C PRO A 37 -3.05 -20.20 -13.35
N GLU A 38 -2.27 -21.13 -13.92
CA GLU A 38 -1.63 -22.20 -13.13
C GLU A 38 -0.66 -21.63 -12.09
N HIS A 39 0.10 -20.59 -12.48
CA HIS A 39 1.04 -19.97 -11.56
C HIS A 39 0.34 -19.18 -10.44
N MET A 40 -0.74 -18.47 -10.78
CA MET A 40 -1.58 -17.81 -9.77
C MET A 40 -2.12 -18.82 -8.75
N ARG A 41 -2.56 -20.02 -9.20
CA ARG A 41 -3.01 -21.09 -8.31
C ARG A 41 -1.89 -21.59 -7.40
N VAL A 42 -0.71 -21.85 -7.94
CA VAL A 42 0.46 -22.27 -7.16
C VAL A 42 0.81 -21.21 -6.11
N ASN A 43 0.74 -19.95 -6.47
CA ASN A 43 1.01 -18.84 -5.54
C ASN A 43 -0.05 -18.74 -4.44
N MET A 44 -1.33 -18.92 -4.78
CA MET A 44 -2.42 -18.95 -3.80
C MET A 44 -2.23 -20.07 -2.78
N GLU A 45 -2.01 -21.31 -3.25
CA GLU A 45 -1.79 -22.47 -2.37
C GLU A 45 -0.54 -22.29 -1.50
N ARG A 46 0.52 -21.71 -2.06
CA ARG A 46 1.74 -21.38 -1.32
C ARG A 46 1.46 -20.36 -0.20
N SER A 47 0.68 -19.32 -0.49
CA SER A 47 0.30 -18.32 0.51
C SER A 47 -0.53 -18.92 1.63
N LEU A 48 -1.55 -19.71 1.33
CA LEU A 48 -2.37 -20.40 2.32
C LEU A 48 -1.52 -21.34 3.20
N LYS A 49 -0.63 -22.12 2.59
CA LYS A 49 0.30 -22.99 3.32
C LYS A 49 1.25 -22.21 4.23
N ASN A 50 1.81 -21.11 3.76
CA ASN A 50 2.71 -20.26 4.54
C ASN A 50 1.98 -19.63 5.72
N LEU A 51 0.77 -19.14 5.50
CA LEU A 51 -0.10 -18.52 6.49
C LEU A 51 -0.78 -19.54 7.43
N LYS A 52 -0.70 -20.85 7.13
CA LYS A 52 -1.37 -21.93 7.86
C LYS A 52 -2.87 -21.63 8.06
N THR A 53 -3.53 -21.25 6.99
CA THR A 53 -4.97 -20.96 6.96
C THR A 53 -5.55 -21.44 5.64
N ASP A 54 -6.84 -21.74 5.61
CA ASP A 54 -7.55 -22.15 4.39
C ASP A 54 -8.12 -20.96 3.62
N CYS A 55 -8.13 -19.77 4.23
CA CYS A 55 -8.69 -18.57 3.64
C CYS A 55 -7.90 -17.31 4.06
N VAL A 56 -7.62 -16.41 3.11
CA VAL A 56 -7.21 -15.03 3.39
C VAL A 56 -8.43 -14.11 3.30
N ASP A 57 -8.38 -12.97 4.00
CA ASP A 57 -9.50 -12.03 3.92
C ASP A 57 -9.50 -11.28 2.60
N LEU A 58 -8.33 -10.96 2.05
CA LEU A 58 -8.21 -10.18 0.83
C LEU A 58 -7.03 -10.67 -0.03
N MET A 59 -7.32 -10.95 -1.30
CA MET A 59 -6.31 -11.26 -2.31
C MET A 59 -6.26 -10.17 -3.37
N TYR A 60 -5.10 -9.55 -3.54
CA TYR A 60 -4.90 -8.54 -4.58
C TYR A 60 -4.31 -9.13 -5.87
N LEU A 61 -4.76 -8.62 -7.02
CA LEU A 61 -3.93 -8.52 -8.21
C LEU A 61 -2.86 -7.43 -7.94
N HIS A 62 -1.58 -7.82 -7.98
CA HIS A 62 -0.47 -7.01 -7.43
C HIS A 62 -0.22 -5.73 -8.22
N HIS A 63 -0.53 -5.74 -9.51
CA HIS A 63 -0.38 -4.61 -10.43
C HIS A 63 -1.23 -4.79 -11.70
N CYS A 64 -1.39 -3.69 -12.44
CA CYS A 64 -2.20 -3.62 -13.66
C CYS A 64 -1.39 -3.91 -14.95
N ASN A 65 -0.38 -4.77 -14.90
CA ASN A 65 0.33 -5.20 -16.09
C ASN A 65 -0.12 -6.62 -16.48
N PHE A 66 -1.04 -6.70 -17.43
CA PHE A 66 -1.64 -7.95 -17.91
C PHE A 66 -1.02 -8.45 -19.23
N GLY A 67 0.23 -8.03 -19.53
CA GLY A 67 0.95 -8.42 -20.71
C GLY A 67 0.67 -7.57 -21.94
N LYS A 68 1.24 -7.94 -23.08
CA LYS A 68 1.01 -7.23 -24.35
C LYS A 68 -0.46 -7.38 -24.77
N GLN A 69 -1.10 -6.25 -25.12
CA GLN A 69 -2.52 -6.25 -25.50
C GLN A 69 -3.43 -6.91 -24.43
N GLU A 70 -3.03 -6.82 -23.17
CA GLU A 70 -3.81 -7.35 -22.02
C GLU A 70 -4.10 -8.85 -22.10
N GLN A 71 -3.27 -9.63 -22.79
CA GLN A 71 -3.51 -11.03 -23.13
C GLN A 71 -3.73 -11.96 -21.92
N TYR A 72 -3.37 -11.54 -20.70
CA TYR A 72 -3.59 -12.28 -19.45
C TYR A 72 -4.68 -11.67 -18.57
N PHE A 73 -5.40 -10.65 -19.04
CA PHE A 73 -6.36 -9.93 -18.22
C PHE A 73 -7.55 -10.82 -17.82
N ASP A 74 -8.22 -11.40 -18.80
CA ASP A 74 -9.42 -12.21 -18.56
C ASP A 74 -9.08 -13.44 -17.71
N ASP A 75 -7.97 -14.11 -18.01
CA ASP A 75 -7.46 -15.25 -17.24
C ASP A 75 -7.16 -14.86 -15.77
N ALA A 76 -6.56 -13.68 -15.54
CA ALA A 76 -6.26 -13.19 -14.19
C ALA A 76 -7.53 -12.91 -13.39
N VAL A 77 -8.50 -12.22 -14.00
CA VAL A 77 -9.78 -11.90 -13.38
C VAL A 77 -10.58 -13.18 -13.10
N GLU A 78 -10.69 -14.08 -14.06
CA GLU A 78 -11.38 -15.35 -13.85
C GLU A 78 -10.71 -16.16 -12.73
N THR A 79 -9.38 -16.19 -12.69
CA THR A 79 -8.65 -16.97 -11.69
C THR A 79 -8.85 -16.42 -10.28
N ILE A 80 -8.77 -15.09 -10.08
CA ILE A 80 -8.97 -14.51 -8.74
C ILE A 80 -10.43 -14.65 -8.29
N ARG A 81 -11.41 -14.51 -9.19
CA ARG A 81 -12.82 -14.77 -8.89
C ARG A 81 -13.07 -16.24 -8.52
N ARG A 82 -12.35 -17.17 -9.14
CA ARG A 82 -12.41 -18.59 -8.78
C ARG A 82 -11.87 -18.84 -7.39
N PHE A 83 -10.80 -18.15 -6.95
CA PHE A 83 -10.33 -18.24 -5.56
C PHE A 83 -11.41 -17.78 -4.57
N GLN A 84 -12.16 -16.73 -4.90
CA GLN A 84 -13.27 -16.26 -4.09
C GLN A 84 -14.41 -17.31 -4.04
N ALA A 85 -14.79 -17.86 -5.18
CA ALA A 85 -15.82 -18.90 -5.25
C ALA A 85 -15.43 -20.22 -4.53
N GLU A 86 -14.13 -20.55 -4.50
CA GLU A 86 -13.57 -21.68 -3.75
C GLU A 86 -13.42 -21.39 -2.24
N GLY A 87 -13.75 -20.16 -1.77
CA GLY A 87 -13.63 -19.76 -0.37
C GLY A 87 -12.18 -19.51 0.10
N LYS A 88 -11.23 -19.42 -0.81
CA LYS A 88 -9.80 -19.16 -0.50
C LYS A 88 -9.50 -17.70 -0.19
N THR A 89 -10.35 -16.79 -0.64
CA THR A 89 -10.34 -15.39 -0.27
C THR A 89 -11.77 -14.87 -0.10
N ARG A 90 -11.97 -13.96 0.85
CA ARG A 90 -13.29 -13.32 1.06
C ARG A 90 -13.51 -12.17 0.09
N PHE A 91 -12.48 -11.35 -0.08
CA PHE A 91 -12.49 -10.17 -0.94
C PHE A 91 -11.39 -10.24 -1.98
N ILE A 92 -11.60 -9.55 -3.09
CA ILE A 92 -10.57 -9.36 -4.12
C ILE A 92 -10.19 -7.90 -4.22
N GLY A 93 -8.92 -7.65 -4.55
CA GLY A 93 -8.38 -6.30 -4.65
C GLY A 93 -7.58 -6.08 -5.90
N LEU A 94 -7.40 -4.79 -6.23
CA LEU A 94 -6.54 -4.33 -7.32
C LEU A 94 -5.51 -3.34 -6.77
N SER A 95 -4.25 -3.50 -7.16
CA SER A 95 -3.15 -2.64 -6.75
C SER A 95 -2.32 -2.18 -7.96
N ASP A 96 -1.77 -1.00 -7.92
CA ASP A 96 -0.70 -0.53 -8.83
C ASP A 96 -0.01 0.71 -8.25
N TRP A 97 1.19 1.00 -8.77
CA TRP A 97 1.91 2.25 -8.55
C TRP A 97 1.28 3.46 -9.25
N SER A 98 0.49 3.23 -10.30
CA SER A 98 -0.14 4.25 -11.12
C SER A 98 -1.66 4.22 -10.93
N SER A 99 -2.22 5.31 -10.41
CA SER A 99 -3.67 5.48 -10.30
C SER A 99 -4.37 5.47 -11.67
N ASP A 100 -3.72 5.98 -12.74
CA ASP A 100 -4.23 5.89 -14.12
C ASP A 100 -4.40 4.44 -14.56
N LYS A 101 -3.42 3.56 -14.25
CA LYS A 101 -3.55 2.15 -14.57
C LYS A 101 -4.66 1.48 -13.79
N VAL A 102 -4.83 1.82 -12.51
CA VAL A 102 -5.95 1.33 -11.72
C VAL A 102 -7.26 1.74 -12.38
N MET A 103 -7.42 3.01 -12.77
CA MET A 103 -8.61 3.51 -13.45
C MET A 103 -8.93 2.79 -14.76
N ASN A 104 -7.92 2.41 -15.54
CA ASN A 104 -8.12 1.68 -16.80
C ASN A 104 -8.73 0.27 -16.62
N PHE A 105 -8.57 -0.32 -15.44
CA PHE A 105 -8.97 -1.72 -15.20
C PHE A 105 -10.02 -1.89 -14.11
N ILE A 106 -10.27 -0.86 -13.28
CA ILE A 106 -11.09 -0.98 -12.08
C ILE A 106 -12.51 -1.48 -12.35
N GLU A 107 -13.18 -0.95 -13.39
CA GLU A 107 -14.53 -1.40 -13.76
C GLU A 107 -14.55 -2.86 -14.22
N ARG A 108 -13.52 -3.29 -14.96
CA ARG A 108 -13.44 -4.64 -15.53
C ARG A 108 -13.02 -5.69 -14.50
N VAL A 109 -12.19 -5.29 -13.53
CA VAL A 109 -11.80 -6.15 -12.40
C VAL A 109 -12.92 -6.22 -11.38
N ASP A 110 -13.66 -5.12 -11.18
CA ASP A 110 -14.73 -4.97 -10.17
C ASP A 110 -14.24 -5.42 -8.78
N PRO A 111 -13.20 -4.78 -8.22
CA PRO A 111 -12.62 -5.17 -6.94
C PRO A 111 -13.43 -4.65 -5.77
N ASP A 112 -13.35 -5.36 -4.63
CA ASP A 112 -13.89 -4.88 -3.35
C ASP A 112 -13.00 -3.80 -2.72
N VAL A 113 -11.67 -3.90 -2.94
CA VAL A 113 -10.66 -3.02 -2.33
C VAL A 113 -9.60 -2.64 -3.34
N ILE A 114 -9.16 -1.39 -3.32
CA ILE A 114 -8.00 -0.96 -4.10
C ILE A 114 -6.82 -0.56 -3.22
N GLN A 115 -5.61 -0.77 -3.74
CA GLN A 115 -4.38 -0.40 -3.05
C GLN A 115 -3.49 0.43 -3.99
N PRO A 116 -3.74 1.76 -4.09
CA PRO A 116 -2.93 2.65 -4.91
C PRO A 116 -1.72 3.19 -4.15
N TYR A 117 -0.67 3.57 -4.90
CA TYR A 117 0.43 4.37 -4.39
C TYR A 117 -0.10 5.75 -3.95
N ARG A 118 0.26 6.17 -2.72
CA ARG A 118 -0.07 7.52 -2.24
C ARG A 118 0.85 7.97 -1.10
N ASN A 119 1.21 9.24 -1.14
CA ASN A 119 1.82 10.00 -0.05
C ASN A 119 1.52 11.49 -0.24
N VAL A 120 1.93 12.32 0.71
CA VAL A 120 1.64 13.77 0.69
C VAL A 120 2.31 14.56 -0.45
N MET A 121 3.25 13.97 -1.19
CA MET A 121 3.82 14.56 -2.40
C MET A 121 3.06 14.16 -3.67
N ASP A 122 2.22 13.14 -3.59
CA ASP A 122 1.53 12.55 -4.74
C ASP A 122 0.03 12.84 -4.64
N ASP A 123 -0.55 13.38 -5.71
CA ASP A 123 -1.98 13.66 -5.81
C ASP A 123 -2.70 12.86 -6.90
N THR A 124 -2.02 11.87 -7.47
CA THR A 124 -2.58 11.07 -8.58
C THR A 124 -3.86 10.34 -8.18
N TYR A 125 -4.03 10.01 -6.90
CA TYR A 125 -5.28 9.45 -6.39
C TYR A 125 -6.50 10.36 -6.64
N ALA A 126 -6.35 11.67 -6.47
CA ALA A 126 -7.42 12.64 -6.73
C ALA A 126 -7.43 13.07 -8.21
N SER A 127 -6.26 13.41 -8.78
CA SER A 127 -6.18 14.01 -10.11
C SER A 127 -6.56 13.08 -11.27
N THR A 128 -6.50 11.76 -11.06
CA THR A 128 -6.96 10.76 -12.05
C THR A 128 -8.45 10.43 -11.96
N GLY A 129 -9.18 10.99 -10.98
CA GLY A 129 -10.57 10.64 -10.70
C GLY A 129 -10.76 9.35 -9.90
N LEU A 130 -9.66 8.70 -9.46
CA LEU A 130 -9.75 7.46 -8.70
C LEU A 130 -10.44 7.65 -7.36
N LYS A 131 -10.23 8.80 -6.69
CA LYS A 131 -10.94 9.17 -5.47
C LYS A 131 -12.45 9.17 -5.68
N ASP A 132 -12.92 9.91 -6.68
CA ASP A 132 -14.35 10.03 -6.97
C ASP A 132 -14.98 8.68 -7.32
N TYR A 133 -14.23 7.84 -8.05
CA TYR A 133 -14.69 6.49 -8.37
C TYR A 133 -14.84 5.61 -7.11
N VAL A 134 -13.86 5.66 -6.21
CA VAL A 134 -13.88 4.91 -4.94
C VAL A 134 -15.07 5.33 -4.07
N GLU A 135 -15.29 6.63 -3.94
CA GLU A 135 -16.39 7.18 -3.15
C GLU A 135 -17.76 6.81 -3.77
N ALA A 136 -17.92 6.98 -5.09
CA ALA A 136 -19.17 6.67 -5.79
C ALA A 136 -19.55 5.19 -5.73
N ASN A 137 -18.56 4.28 -5.68
CA ASN A 137 -18.78 2.84 -5.67
C ASN A 137 -18.58 2.22 -4.28
N ASN A 138 -18.33 3.01 -3.23
CA ASN A 138 -18.13 2.57 -1.85
C ASN A 138 -17.07 1.46 -1.74
N LEU A 139 -15.94 1.62 -2.46
CA LEU A 139 -14.85 0.65 -2.43
C LEU A 139 -13.97 0.82 -1.18
N GLY A 140 -13.43 -0.27 -0.69
CA GLY A 140 -12.35 -0.24 0.30
C GLY A 140 -11.07 0.35 -0.29
N ILE A 141 -10.30 1.09 0.53
CA ILE A 141 -9.03 1.67 0.10
C ILE A 141 -7.93 1.43 1.13
N CYS A 142 -6.72 1.07 0.62
CA CYS A 142 -5.53 0.88 1.42
C CYS A 142 -4.33 1.53 0.73
N PHE A 143 -3.90 2.70 1.19
CA PHE A 143 -2.76 3.40 0.59
C PHE A 143 -1.43 2.72 0.92
N PHE A 144 -0.54 2.59 -0.06
CA PHE A 144 0.82 2.11 0.18
C PHE A 144 1.88 3.18 -0.13
N SER A 145 3.06 3.03 0.48
CA SER A 145 4.19 3.96 0.37
C SER A 145 3.94 5.37 0.96
N PRO A 146 3.25 5.50 2.10
CA PRO A 146 2.82 6.79 2.65
C PRO A 146 3.98 7.72 3.01
N ILE A 147 5.13 7.17 3.36
CA ILE A 147 6.32 7.92 3.76
C ILE A 147 7.48 7.81 2.75
N LYS A 148 7.19 7.34 1.51
CA LYS A 148 8.17 7.19 0.42
C LYS A 148 9.47 6.52 0.90
N HIS A 149 9.35 5.31 1.44
CA HIS A 149 10.46 4.53 2.02
C HIS A 149 11.21 5.23 3.16
N GLY A 150 10.57 6.15 3.84
CA GLY A 150 11.12 6.95 4.94
C GLY A 150 11.78 8.26 4.52
N LEU A 151 11.76 8.61 3.23
CA LEU A 151 12.31 9.89 2.75
C LEU A 151 11.55 11.09 3.34
N LEU A 152 10.22 11.02 3.34
CA LEU A 152 9.36 12.15 3.75
C LEU A 152 9.46 12.49 5.24
N THR A 153 9.99 11.58 6.06
CA THR A 153 10.12 11.80 7.52
C THR A 153 11.16 12.85 7.90
N GLY A 154 11.97 13.33 6.93
CA GLY A 154 13.03 14.31 7.19
C GLY A 154 14.18 13.78 8.05
N LYS A 155 14.34 12.45 8.18
CA LYS A 155 15.43 11.84 8.97
C LYS A 155 16.79 11.87 8.29
N TYR A 156 16.82 12.04 6.97
CA TYR A 156 18.06 12.13 6.20
C TYR A 156 18.58 13.56 6.22
N THR A 157 19.89 13.71 6.42
CA THR A 157 20.58 15.02 6.44
C THR A 157 21.47 15.24 5.24
N GLU A 158 21.77 14.17 4.51
CA GLU A 158 22.61 14.12 3.32
C GLU A 158 22.16 13.00 2.38
N PRO A 159 22.60 13.01 1.11
CA PRO A 159 22.31 11.94 0.16
C PRO A 159 22.66 10.56 0.72
N ALA A 160 21.70 9.65 0.65
CA ALA A 160 21.84 8.32 1.21
C ALA A 160 22.18 7.29 0.14
N THR A 161 23.12 6.42 0.47
CA THR A 161 23.45 5.24 -0.35
C THR A 161 22.91 3.98 0.31
N PHE A 162 22.52 3.01 -0.50
CA PHE A 162 21.92 1.76 -0.01
C PHE A 162 22.64 0.55 -0.61
N GLU A 163 22.65 -0.55 0.13
CA GLU A 163 23.27 -1.79 -0.30
C GLU A 163 22.56 -2.43 -1.50
N THR A 164 23.24 -3.36 -2.16
CA THR A 164 22.64 -4.12 -3.26
C THR A 164 21.50 -4.99 -2.72
N GLY A 165 20.34 -4.92 -3.38
CA GLY A 165 19.11 -5.58 -2.94
C GLY A 165 18.17 -4.72 -2.12
N ASP A 166 18.59 -3.54 -1.66
CA ASP A 166 17.69 -2.57 -1.06
C ASP A 166 16.98 -1.77 -2.17
N PHE A 167 15.64 -1.83 -2.18
CA PHE A 167 14.83 -1.14 -3.17
C PHE A 167 15.09 0.37 -3.22
N ARG A 168 15.43 1.00 -2.09
CA ARG A 168 15.71 2.43 -2.01
C ARG A 168 16.88 2.86 -2.91
N LYS A 169 17.78 1.93 -3.28
CA LYS A 169 18.86 2.18 -4.25
C LYS A 169 18.32 2.60 -5.62
N THR A 170 17.11 2.21 -5.97
CA THR A 170 16.46 2.55 -7.24
C THR A 170 15.72 3.90 -7.20
N VAL A 171 15.52 4.47 -6.01
CA VAL A 171 14.78 5.72 -5.80
C VAL A 171 15.75 6.90 -5.84
N LYS A 172 15.77 7.62 -6.96
CA LYS A 172 16.70 8.73 -7.22
C LYS A 172 16.60 9.88 -6.22
N ASP A 173 15.45 10.08 -5.63
CA ASP A 173 15.16 11.16 -4.69
C ASP A 173 16.06 11.13 -3.45
N PHE A 174 16.59 9.97 -3.07
CA PHE A 174 17.56 9.84 -1.98
C PHE A 174 18.94 10.43 -2.30
N ALA A 175 19.22 10.77 -3.56
CA ALA A 175 20.44 11.43 -4.00
C ALA A 175 20.26 12.96 -4.16
N ASP A 176 19.05 13.49 -4.00
CA ASP A 176 18.74 14.91 -4.15
C ASP A 176 18.86 15.65 -2.83
N GLN A 177 19.97 16.38 -2.65
CA GLN A 177 20.22 17.18 -1.44
C GLN A 177 19.16 18.25 -1.21
N LYS A 178 18.65 18.89 -2.28
CA LYS A 178 17.62 19.94 -2.11
C LYS A 178 16.32 19.37 -1.58
N LEU A 179 15.94 18.19 -2.08
CA LEU A 179 14.77 17.50 -1.58
C LEU A 179 14.96 17.05 -0.12
N ILE A 180 16.13 16.54 0.22
CA ILE A 180 16.47 16.17 1.61
C ILE A 180 16.38 17.37 2.54
N ASP A 181 16.94 18.51 2.17
CA ASP A 181 16.86 19.75 2.96
C ASP A 181 15.41 20.25 3.11
N LYS A 182 14.60 20.12 2.04
CA LYS A 182 13.16 20.39 2.11
C LYS A 182 12.47 19.48 3.11
N MET A 183 12.72 18.15 3.06
CA MET A 183 12.11 17.19 3.99
C MET A 183 12.49 17.47 5.43
N LYS A 184 13.74 17.86 5.68
CA LYS A 184 14.21 18.27 7.01
C LYS A 184 13.48 19.51 7.52
N THR A 185 13.31 20.52 6.66
CA THR A 185 12.54 21.73 6.98
C THR A 185 11.08 21.41 7.26
N ASN A 186 10.46 20.55 6.45
CA ASN A 186 9.09 20.13 6.63
C ASN A 186 8.90 19.34 7.92
N LYS A 187 9.86 18.49 8.30
CA LYS A 187 9.86 17.80 9.59
C LYS A 187 9.69 18.78 10.74
N SER A 188 10.52 19.85 10.80
CA SER A 188 10.43 20.83 11.88
C SER A 188 9.07 21.55 11.92
N LYS A 189 8.48 21.83 10.76
CA LYS A 189 7.14 22.44 10.66
C LYS A 189 6.03 21.49 11.14
N LEU A 190 6.14 20.19 10.85
CA LEU A 190 5.22 19.17 11.35
C LEU A 190 5.34 19.04 12.88
N GLU A 191 6.58 19.01 13.41
CA GLU A 191 6.85 18.95 14.85
C GLU A 191 6.25 20.15 15.59
N GLU A 192 6.28 21.33 14.98
CA GLU A 192 5.67 22.56 15.54
C GLU A 192 4.12 22.50 15.44
N ARG A 193 3.55 22.19 14.25
CA ARG A 193 2.09 22.17 14.01
C ARG A 193 1.37 21.15 14.87
N PHE A 194 1.96 19.97 15.00
CA PHE A 194 1.37 18.82 15.70
C PHE A 194 2.09 18.50 17.03
N ALA A 195 2.63 19.51 17.70
CA ALA A 195 3.44 19.35 18.93
C ALA A 195 2.73 18.59 20.06
N ASN A 196 1.40 18.58 20.07
CA ASN A 196 0.60 17.86 21.07
C ASN A 196 0.41 16.37 20.74
N HIS A 197 0.75 15.93 19.52
CA HIS A 197 0.65 14.52 19.14
C HIS A 197 1.95 13.77 19.49
N PRO A 198 1.89 12.53 20.05
CA PRO A 198 3.08 11.77 20.42
C PRO A 198 3.99 11.44 19.24
N GLN A 199 3.44 11.45 18.03
CA GLN A 199 4.16 11.17 16.77
C GLN A 199 3.91 12.27 15.72
N PRO A 200 4.32 13.54 15.95
CA PRO A 200 3.86 14.69 15.15
C PRO A 200 4.18 14.57 13.66
N VAL A 201 5.37 14.06 13.31
CA VAL A 201 5.79 13.90 11.92
C VAL A 201 5.00 12.80 11.23
N MET A 202 4.85 11.65 11.89
CA MET A 202 4.11 10.53 11.32
C MET A 202 2.61 10.84 11.23
N HIS A 203 2.04 11.50 12.23
CA HIS A 203 0.67 11.99 12.21
C HIS A 203 0.42 12.91 11.01
N GLY A 204 1.26 13.91 10.78
CA GLY A 204 1.15 14.79 9.61
C GLY A 204 1.30 14.05 8.27
N LEU A 205 2.13 13.00 8.17
CA LEU A 205 2.37 12.28 6.92
C LEU A 205 1.33 11.19 6.62
N VAL A 206 0.91 10.48 7.64
CA VAL A 206 0.05 9.29 7.50
C VAL A 206 -1.42 9.67 7.59
N ASP A 207 -1.78 10.43 8.61
CA ASP A 207 -3.18 10.74 8.90
C ASP A 207 -3.74 11.83 7.96
N ALA A 208 -2.85 12.63 7.30
CA ALA A 208 -3.24 13.47 6.18
C ALA A 208 -3.83 12.68 4.99
N LEU A 209 -3.40 11.44 4.78
CA LEU A 209 -3.95 10.60 3.70
C LEU A 209 -5.36 10.12 4.01
N LEU A 210 -5.71 10.01 5.28
CA LEU A 210 -7.04 9.60 5.74
C LEU A 210 -8.06 10.75 5.67
N THR A 211 -7.63 12.00 5.50
CA THR A 211 -8.52 13.15 5.28
C THR A 211 -9.42 12.95 4.06
N ASP A 212 -8.85 12.37 2.99
CA ASP A 212 -9.60 12.04 1.76
C ASP A 212 -10.23 10.63 1.76
N ALA A 213 -9.95 9.83 2.79
CA ALA A 213 -10.43 8.45 2.88
C ALA A 213 -10.59 8.04 4.36
N PRO A 214 -11.55 8.62 5.09
CA PRO A 214 -11.68 8.45 6.53
C PRO A 214 -12.00 7.01 6.97
N THR A 215 -12.52 6.19 6.07
CA THR A 215 -12.77 4.75 6.28
C THR A 215 -11.68 3.86 5.69
N GLY A 216 -10.66 4.47 5.10
CA GLY A 216 -9.53 3.77 4.50
C GLY A 216 -8.49 3.32 5.51
N CYS A 217 -7.45 2.70 4.99
CA CYS A 217 -6.27 2.36 5.79
C CYS A 217 -4.97 2.75 5.06
N VAL A 218 -3.89 2.80 5.83
CA VAL A 218 -2.55 3.12 5.33
C VAL A 218 -1.59 2.00 5.70
N LEU A 219 -0.92 1.43 4.70
CA LEU A 219 0.04 0.35 4.90
C LEU A 219 1.38 0.88 5.35
N LEU A 220 1.77 0.57 6.57
CA LEU A 220 3.06 0.94 7.16
C LEU A 220 4.01 -0.27 7.24
N GLY A 221 5.23 -0.09 6.75
CA GLY A 221 6.33 -1.03 6.97
C GLY A 221 6.99 -0.78 8.32
N GLN A 222 7.07 -1.80 9.16
CA GLN A 222 7.65 -1.72 10.51
C GLN A 222 8.78 -2.74 10.65
N ARG A 223 9.84 -2.39 11.35
CA ARG A 223 11.06 -3.20 11.49
C ARG A 223 11.44 -3.49 12.94
N ASN A 224 10.86 -2.77 13.89
CA ASN A 224 11.14 -2.86 15.32
C ASN A 224 9.90 -2.49 16.13
N VAL A 225 9.95 -2.74 17.44
CA VAL A 225 8.84 -2.51 18.38
C VAL A 225 8.48 -1.03 18.46
N GLU A 226 9.46 -0.14 18.48
CA GLU A 226 9.24 1.31 18.57
C GLU A 226 8.40 1.84 17.39
N GLN A 227 8.61 1.28 16.19
CA GLN A 227 7.81 1.63 15.00
C GLN A 227 6.37 1.09 15.10
N VAL A 228 6.18 -0.08 15.70
CA VAL A 228 4.84 -0.63 15.97
C VAL A 228 4.09 0.23 16.98
N GLU A 229 4.74 0.58 18.08
CA GLU A 229 4.18 1.45 19.12
C GLU A 229 3.85 2.85 18.58
N ALA A 230 4.72 3.41 17.74
CA ALA A 230 4.47 4.67 17.05
C ALA A 230 3.26 4.58 16.10
N ALA A 231 3.15 3.49 15.34
CA ALA A 231 2.03 3.27 14.42
C ALA A 231 0.69 3.11 15.16
N ALA A 232 0.69 2.53 16.35
CA ALA A 232 -0.50 2.40 17.20
C ALA A 232 -1.07 3.75 17.70
N GLN A 233 -0.32 4.84 17.54
CA GLN A 233 -0.75 6.21 17.87
C GLN A 233 -1.36 6.97 16.68
N LEU A 234 -1.44 6.33 15.50
CA LEU A 234 -1.92 6.91 14.24
C LEU A 234 -3.28 6.32 13.87
N GLY A 235 -3.94 6.91 12.88
CA GLY A 235 -5.18 6.40 12.31
C GLY A 235 -6.38 7.35 12.47
N GLU A 236 -6.16 8.54 13.02
CA GLU A 236 -7.17 9.60 13.08
C GLU A 236 -6.94 10.61 11.94
N ALA A 237 -7.90 10.71 11.01
CA ALA A 237 -7.83 11.68 9.91
C ALA A 237 -7.61 13.10 10.45
N LEU A 238 -6.74 13.86 9.77
CA LEU A 238 -6.58 15.28 10.07
C LEU A 238 -7.85 16.08 9.75
N SER A 239 -7.96 17.29 10.30
CA SER A 239 -8.92 18.27 9.78
C SER A 239 -8.61 18.58 8.31
N ASN A 240 -9.60 19.01 7.53
CA ASN A 240 -9.37 19.41 6.14
C ASN A 240 -8.33 20.53 6.05
N GLU A 241 -8.35 21.49 6.99
CA GLU A 241 -7.37 22.58 7.05
C GLU A 241 -5.93 22.06 7.24
N ASP A 242 -5.74 21.12 8.17
CA ASP A 242 -4.44 20.53 8.43
C ASP A 242 -3.97 19.64 7.27
N GLY A 243 -4.89 18.86 6.68
CA GLY A 243 -4.61 18.04 5.50
C GLY A 243 -4.16 18.88 4.31
N ASP A 244 -4.85 19.97 4.01
CA ASP A 244 -4.51 20.91 2.95
C ASP A 244 -3.16 21.60 3.22
N TRP A 245 -2.93 21.99 4.47
CA TRP A 245 -1.65 22.58 4.87
C TRP A 245 -0.49 21.61 4.68
N VAL A 246 -0.62 20.36 5.11
CA VAL A 246 0.42 19.32 4.90
C VAL A 246 0.65 19.09 3.42
N ASN A 247 -0.40 18.90 2.63
CA ASN A 247 -0.28 18.70 1.18
C ASN A 247 0.42 19.90 0.51
N GLY A 248 0.08 21.13 0.88
CA GLY A 248 0.73 22.35 0.38
C GLY A 248 2.22 22.40 0.75
N LEU A 249 2.60 21.94 1.92
CA LEU A 249 3.98 21.89 2.39
C LEU A 249 4.87 20.94 1.55
N TYR A 250 4.32 19.85 1.05
CA TYR A 250 5.06 18.81 0.35
C TYR A 250 4.97 18.91 -1.18
N LYS A 251 3.87 19.41 -1.74
CA LYS A 251 3.67 19.57 -3.20
C LYS A 251 4.36 20.81 -3.79
N GLY A 252 4.59 21.84 -3.00
CA GLY A 252 5.14 23.15 -3.42
C GLY A 252 6.62 23.12 -3.83
#